data_59418b6b633c4fc6e45d3544e760a5d7
#
_entry.id   59418b6b633c4fc6e45d3544e760a5d7
#
_cell.length_a   1.000
_cell.length_b   1.000
_cell.length_c   1.000
_cell.angle_alpha   90.00
_cell.angle_beta   90.00
_cell.angle_gamma   90.00
#
_symmetry.space_group_name_H-M   'P 1'
#
loop_
_entity.id
_entity.type
_entity.pdbx_description
1 polymer ?
#
loop_
_entity_poly.entity_id
_entity_poly.type
_entity_poly.pdbx_seq_one_letter_code
_entity_poly.pdbx_strand_id
1 'polypeptide(L)'
;MLLIKRFVICLLVTASAFAQAQSFATIDLKPARSVDPQTRRVSVLPNGDLIGTSVNAITLISEGYSVPANPSERLSTLPPWVYSERYDIEAKAPSSAKQMNPSDGNTSKLVRDMFRQVLADRFHLVMRTENRTMPVYALVVARGGPKLQQSNLSHCIFDTAQDGCHTFLIGFGHPLNARAVDMDDLAHYIENWTDLPAVNRTSLAGVFTISTEGWRPMRLPPPPPNGAGNVDFTHLQTIDTALSGLGLELHKEVATLPVYTVEQIQRPLVHQEQ
;
A
#
# COMPACT_ATOMS: atom_id res chain seq x y z
N MET A 1 -68.32 -24.99 16.56
CA MET A 1 -67.95 -24.26 15.34
C MET A 1 -66.60 -23.57 15.64
N LEU A 2 -65.49 -24.25 15.33
CA LEU A 2 -64.14 -23.83 15.70
C LEU A 2 -63.48 -23.19 14.47
N LEU A 3 -63.18 -21.89 14.53
CA LEU A 3 -62.47 -21.16 13.48
C LEU A 3 -60.96 -21.32 13.67
N ILE A 4 -60.32 -22.05 12.75
CA ILE A 4 -58.84 -22.15 12.69
C ILE A 4 -58.31 -20.96 11.90
N LYS A 5 -57.67 -20.02 12.59
CA LYS A 5 -56.90 -18.93 11.96
C LYS A 5 -55.56 -19.49 11.45
N ARG A 6 -55.41 -19.56 10.12
CA ARG A 6 -54.11 -19.86 9.44
C ARG A 6 -53.24 -18.62 9.49
N PHE A 7 -52.16 -18.69 10.26
CA PHE A 7 -51.07 -17.71 10.20
C PHE A 7 -50.16 -18.03 9.01
N VAL A 8 -50.17 -17.17 8.01
CA VAL A 8 -49.18 -17.22 6.92
C VAL A 8 -47.93 -16.47 7.38
N ILE A 9 -46.86 -17.20 7.69
CA ILE A 9 -45.55 -16.63 7.98
C ILE A 9 -44.89 -16.33 6.64
N CYS A 10 -44.83 -15.04 6.27
CA CYS A 10 -44.08 -14.58 5.11
C CYS A 10 -42.61 -14.51 5.49
N LEU A 11 -41.79 -15.48 5.07
CA LEU A 11 -40.35 -15.45 5.18
C LEU A 11 -39.81 -14.39 4.21
N LEU A 12 -39.46 -13.20 4.72
CA LEU A 12 -38.65 -12.21 3.99
C LEU A 12 -37.22 -12.73 3.88
N VAL A 13 -36.88 -13.32 2.75
CA VAL A 13 -35.48 -13.61 2.38
C VAL A 13 -34.85 -12.28 1.98
N THR A 14 -34.13 -11.66 2.92
CA THR A 14 -33.27 -10.53 2.60
C THR A 14 -32.05 -11.05 1.83
N ALA A 15 -32.08 -10.93 0.50
CA ALA A 15 -30.90 -11.12 -0.34
C ALA A 15 -29.88 -10.02 0.02
N SER A 16 -28.89 -10.37 0.83
CA SER A 16 -27.72 -9.53 1.03
C SER A 16 -26.99 -9.46 -0.32
N ALA A 17 -27.10 -8.32 -1.00
CA ALA A 17 -26.26 -8.02 -2.15
C ALA A 17 -24.83 -7.90 -1.65
N PHE A 18 -24.05 -8.98 -1.69
CA PHE A 18 -22.62 -8.91 -1.60
C PHE A 18 -22.17 -8.06 -2.80
N ALA A 19 -21.65 -6.86 -2.54
CA ALA A 19 -20.91 -6.11 -3.54
C ALA A 19 -19.80 -7.04 -4.03
N GLN A 20 -19.96 -7.57 -5.24
CA GLN A 20 -18.94 -8.41 -5.86
C GLN A 20 -17.69 -7.54 -6.02
N ALA A 21 -16.68 -7.81 -5.21
CA ALA A 21 -15.34 -7.32 -5.47
C ALA A 21 -15.01 -7.73 -6.92
N GLN A 22 -14.57 -6.76 -7.70
CA GLN A 22 -14.28 -6.96 -9.12
C GLN A 22 -13.04 -7.86 -9.20
N SER A 23 -13.25 -9.17 -9.43
CA SER A 23 -12.19 -10.15 -9.46
C SER A 23 -11.49 -10.15 -10.83
N PHE A 24 -10.17 -10.38 -10.85
CA PHE A 24 -9.44 -10.59 -12.09
C PHE A 24 -10.00 -11.78 -12.86
N ALA A 25 -10.05 -11.66 -14.19
CA ALA A 25 -10.42 -12.76 -15.07
C ALA A 25 -9.28 -13.81 -15.12
N THR A 26 -8.04 -13.34 -15.11
CA THR A 26 -6.84 -14.20 -15.07
C THR A 26 -5.76 -13.51 -14.25
N ILE A 27 -4.94 -14.33 -13.58
CA ILE A 27 -3.70 -13.89 -12.94
C ILE A 27 -2.61 -14.85 -13.40
N ASP A 28 -1.63 -14.36 -14.18
CA ASP A 28 -0.42 -15.08 -14.51
C ASP A 28 0.71 -14.59 -13.62
N LEU A 29 1.52 -15.52 -13.10
CA LEU A 29 2.62 -15.21 -12.21
C LEU A 29 3.77 -16.15 -12.51
N LYS A 30 4.95 -15.57 -12.78
CA LYS A 30 6.18 -16.28 -13.14
C LYS A 30 7.34 -15.80 -12.29
N PRO A 31 8.40 -16.61 -12.08
CA PRO A 31 9.64 -16.10 -11.52
C PRO A 31 10.14 -14.93 -12.33
N ALA A 32 10.61 -13.88 -11.67
CA ALA A 32 11.08 -12.69 -12.37
C ALA A 32 12.27 -13.01 -13.29
N ARG A 33 12.23 -12.48 -14.50
CA ARG A 33 13.32 -12.62 -15.49
C ARG A 33 14.54 -11.79 -15.09
N SER A 34 14.34 -10.69 -14.40
CA SER A 34 15.40 -9.80 -13.92
C SER A 34 15.25 -9.56 -12.44
N VAL A 35 16.37 -9.53 -11.75
CA VAL A 35 16.44 -9.13 -10.32
C VAL A 35 17.01 -7.72 -10.15
N ASP A 36 17.29 -7.01 -11.25
CA ASP A 36 17.79 -5.64 -11.22
C ASP A 36 16.76 -4.73 -10.52
N PRO A 37 17.18 -4.01 -9.47
CA PRO A 37 16.32 -3.06 -8.79
C PRO A 37 15.67 -2.00 -9.67
N GLN A 38 16.34 -1.61 -10.77
CA GLN A 38 15.84 -0.59 -11.68
C GLN A 38 14.69 -1.09 -12.57
N THR A 39 14.52 -2.41 -12.72
CA THR A 39 13.41 -2.99 -13.47
C THR A 39 12.14 -3.16 -12.65
N ARG A 40 12.21 -2.95 -11.33
CA ARG A 40 11.07 -3.13 -10.44
C ARG A 40 9.97 -2.14 -10.77
N ARG A 41 8.79 -2.69 -11.03
CA ARG A 41 7.62 -1.88 -11.29
C ARG A 41 6.35 -2.61 -10.90
N VAL A 42 5.40 -1.90 -10.36
CA VAL A 42 4.01 -2.33 -10.23
C VAL A 42 3.13 -1.20 -10.76
N SER A 43 2.20 -1.54 -11.64
CA SER A 43 1.28 -0.59 -12.24
C SER A 43 -0.12 -1.15 -12.25
N VAL A 44 -1.09 -0.30 -11.99
CA VAL A 44 -2.51 -0.57 -12.23
C VAL A 44 -2.97 0.34 -13.36
N LEU A 45 -3.48 -0.27 -14.42
CA LEU A 45 -3.92 0.44 -15.62
C LEU A 45 -5.37 0.95 -15.47
N PRO A 46 -5.78 1.95 -16.25
CA PRO A 46 -7.15 2.48 -16.19
C PRO A 46 -8.24 1.44 -16.47
N ASN A 47 -7.95 0.40 -17.26
CA ASN A 47 -8.87 -0.70 -17.52
C ASN A 47 -8.93 -1.73 -16.38
N GLY A 48 -8.15 -1.53 -15.31
CA GLY A 48 -8.09 -2.43 -14.16
C GLY A 48 -7.10 -3.59 -14.29
N ASP A 49 -6.28 -3.66 -15.33
CA ASP A 49 -5.18 -4.61 -15.39
C ASP A 49 -4.08 -4.25 -14.38
N LEU A 50 -3.47 -5.26 -13.77
CA LEU A 50 -2.31 -5.09 -12.90
C LEU A 50 -1.10 -5.75 -13.55
N ILE A 51 0.00 -4.99 -13.65
CA ILE A 51 1.27 -5.46 -14.19
C ILE A 51 2.34 -5.27 -13.13
N GLY A 52 3.06 -6.35 -12.84
CA GLY A 52 4.21 -6.34 -11.93
C GLY A 52 5.45 -6.89 -12.61
N THR A 53 6.58 -6.20 -12.49
CA THR A 53 7.89 -6.66 -12.96
C THR A 53 8.83 -6.73 -11.76
N SER A 54 9.44 -7.89 -11.54
CA SER A 54 10.41 -8.12 -10.45
C SER A 54 9.86 -7.73 -9.06
N VAL A 55 8.60 -8.08 -8.78
CA VAL A 55 7.88 -7.75 -7.54
C VAL A 55 8.05 -8.86 -6.51
N ASN A 56 8.28 -8.51 -5.26
CA ASN A 56 8.23 -9.46 -4.14
C ASN A 56 6.87 -9.40 -3.42
N ALA A 57 6.54 -10.46 -2.69
CA ALA A 57 5.25 -10.56 -2.03
C ALA A 57 5.05 -9.48 -0.95
N ILE A 58 6.12 -9.01 -0.29
CA ILE A 58 6.02 -7.94 0.71
C ILE A 58 5.55 -6.62 0.09
N THR A 59 5.93 -6.31 -1.15
CA THR A 59 5.43 -5.12 -1.85
C THR A 59 3.91 -5.20 -2.01
N LEU A 60 3.38 -6.34 -2.46
CA LEU A 60 1.93 -6.53 -2.60
C LEU A 60 1.20 -6.46 -1.26
N ILE A 61 1.80 -7.01 -0.19
CA ILE A 61 1.24 -6.95 1.17
C ILE A 61 1.22 -5.50 1.66
N SER A 62 2.34 -4.79 1.52
CA SER A 62 2.47 -3.39 1.93
C SER A 62 1.40 -2.52 1.29
N GLU A 63 1.27 -2.60 -0.02
CA GLU A 63 0.29 -1.81 -0.78
C GLU A 63 -1.15 -2.27 -0.51
N GLY A 64 -1.39 -3.57 -0.47
CA GLY A 64 -2.74 -4.12 -0.27
C GLY A 64 -3.32 -3.85 1.11
N TYR A 65 -2.49 -3.78 2.13
CA TYR A 65 -2.92 -3.63 3.53
C TYR A 65 -2.51 -2.29 4.15
N SER A 66 -1.82 -1.44 3.41
CA SER A 66 -1.27 -0.16 3.90
C SER A 66 -0.49 -0.33 5.20
N VAL A 67 0.48 -1.24 5.16
CA VAL A 67 1.41 -1.54 6.25
C VAL A 67 2.84 -1.40 5.76
N PRO A 68 3.80 -1.07 6.63
CA PRO A 68 5.19 -0.96 6.20
C PRO A 68 5.71 -2.27 5.59
N ALA A 69 6.52 -2.16 4.55
CA ALA A 69 7.29 -3.27 4.00
C ALA A 69 8.41 -3.73 4.97
N ASN A 70 8.86 -2.84 5.85
CA ASN A 70 9.80 -3.15 6.93
C ASN A 70 9.06 -3.78 8.13
N PRO A 71 9.73 -4.62 8.93
CA PRO A 71 9.14 -5.19 10.13
C PRO A 71 8.52 -4.12 11.04
N SER A 72 7.28 -4.31 11.45
CA SER A 72 6.54 -3.36 12.29
C SER A 72 5.60 -4.10 13.25
N GLU A 73 5.07 -3.38 14.24
CA GLU A 73 4.07 -3.93 15.16
C GLU A 73 2.72 -4.19 14.49
N ARG A 74 2.51 -3.65 13.28
CA ARG A 74 1.26 -3.78 12.52
C ARG A 74 1.21 -5.02 11.63
N LEU A 75 2.33 -5.72 11.45
CA LEU A 75 2.40 -6.93 10.62
C LEU A 75 3.26 -7.99 11.32
N SER A 76 2.71 -9.20 11.48
CA SER A 76 3.45 -10.32 12.04
C SER A 76 4.65 -10.71 11.18
N THR A 77 5.60 -11.41 11.80
CA THR A 77 6.79 -11.93 11.10
C THR A 77 6.38 -12.79 9.89
N LEU A 78 7.07 -12.57 8.78
CA LEU A 78 6.86 -13.28 7.52
C LEU A 78 8.06 -14.18 7.20
N PRO A 79 7.84 -15.26 6.43
CA PRO A 79 8.95 -16.08 5.93
C PRO A 79 9.94 -15.26 5.09
N PRO A 80 11.27 -15.53 5.16
CA PRO A 80 12.28 -14.73 4.44
C PRO A 80 12.06 -14.62 2.94
N TRP A 81 11.50 -15.65 2.28
CA TRP A 81 11.25 -15.65 0.85
C TRP A 81 10.27 -14.55 0.40
N VAL A 82 9.37 -14.10 1.28
CA VAL A 82 8.42 -13.02 0.99
C VAL A 82 9.15 -11.71 0.65
N TYR A 83 10.34 -11.51 1.21
CA TYR A 83 11.17 -10.33 0.97
C TYR A 83 12.15 -10.51 -0.19
N SER A 84 12.61 -11.75 -0.46
CA SER A 84 13.71 -12.02 -1.37
C SER A 84 13.29 -12.54 -2.75
N GLU A 85 12.25 -13.38 -2.82
CA GLU A 85 11.80 -13.95 -4.08
C GLU A 85 11.01 -12.92 -4.91
N ARG A 86 11.21 -12.95 -6.22
CA ARG A 86 10.64 -11.96 -7.13
C ARG A 86 9.87 -12.63 -8.25
N TYR A 87 8.81 -11.95 -8.64
CA TYR A 87 7.83 -12.44 -9.61
C TYR A 87 7.50 -11.37 -10.65
N ASP A 88 7.28 -11.81 -11.89
CA ASP A 88 6.58 -11.05 -12.90
C ASP A 88 5.10 -11.43 -12.83
N ILE A 89 4.21 -10.45 -12.82
CA ILE A 89 2.77 -10.62 -12.59
C ILE A 89 2.01 -9.93 -13.71
N GLU A 90 1.06 -10.64 -14.31
CA GLU A 90 0.10 -10.08 -15.23
C GLU A 90 -1.31 -10.52 -14.81
N ALA A 91 -2.10 -9.59 -14.27
CA ALA A 91 -3.47 -9.85 -13.87
C ALA A 91 -4.41 -9.03 -14.75
N LYS A 92 -5.34 -9.71 -15.45
CA LYS A 92 -6.29 -9.10 -16.36
C LYS A 92 -7.62 -8.86 -15.68
N ALA A 93 -8.11 -7.64 -15.76
CA ALA A 93 -9.44 -7.30 -15.35
C ALA A 93 -10.49 -8.01 -16.23
N PRO A 94 -11.68 -8.31 -15.71
CA PRO A 94 -12.75 -8.86 -16.54
C PRO A 94 -13.22 -7.82 -17.57
N SER A 95 -13.73 -8.28 -18.71
CA SER A 95 -14.23 -7.40 -19.79
C SER A 95 -15.36 -6.46 -19.34
N SER A 96 -16.04 -6.81 -18.24
CA SER A 96 -17.07 -5.98 -17.60
C SER A 96 -16.49 -4.92 -16.65
N ALA A 97 -15.17 -4.87 -16.46
CA ALA A 97 -14.56 -3.89 -15.57
C ALA A 97 -14.83 -2.46 -16.04
N LYS A 98 -15.22 -1.61 -15.10
CA LYS A 98 -15.37 -0.19 -15.37
C LYS A 98 -13.99 0.46 -15.41
N GLN A 99 -13.85 1.45 -16.29
CA GLN A 99 -12.66 2.31 -16.29
C GLN A 99 -12.47 2.94 -14.92
N MET A 100 -11.25 2.84 -14.39
CA MET A 100 -10.89 3.48 -13.14
C MET A 100 -10.64 4.98 -13.39
N ASN A 101 -11.20 5.80 -12.51
CA ASN A 101 -10.98 7.25 -12.56
C ASN A 101 -10.15 7.65 -11.33
N PRO A 102 -8.96 8.22 -11.51
CA PRO A 102 -8.13 8.67 -10.39
C PRO A 102 -8.81 9.67 -9.45
N SER A 103 -9.75 10.44 -9.96
CA SER A 103 -10.53 11.40 -9.18
C SER A 103 -11.68 10.76 -8.37
N ASP A 104 -11.92 9.46 -8.55
CA ASP A 104 -12.90 8.73 -7.76
C ASP A 104 -12.28 8.35 -6.41
N GLY A 105 -12.84 8.83 -5.30
CA GLY A 105 -12.37 8.51 -3.95
C GLY A 105 -12.34 7.02 -3.59
N ASN A 106 -12.95 6.16 -4.43
CA ASN A 106 -12.90 4.71 -4.28
C ASN A 106 -11.70 4.05 -4.98
N THR A 107 -10.97 4.77 -5.84
CA THR A 107 -9.90 4.18 -6.67
C THR A 107 -8.79 3.57 -5.80
N SER A 108 -8.33 4.28 -4.78
CA SER A 108 -7.30 3.77 -3.85
C SER A 108 -7.75 2.50 -3.13
N LYS A 109 -9.02 2.42 -2.73
CA LYS A 109 -9.56 1.18 -2.12
C LYS A 109 -9.58 0.04 -3.13
N LEU A 110 -10.02 0.29 -4.35
CA LEU A 110 -10.08 -0.71 -5.42
C LEU A 110 -8.69 -1.25 -5.74
N VAL A 111 -7.69 -0.39 -5.87
CA VAL A 111 -6.29 -0.78 -6.09
C VAL A 111 -5.78 -1.68 -4.95
N ARG A 112 -6.03 -1.33 -3.69
CA ARG A 112 -5.68 -2.20 -2.56
C ARG A 112 -6.37 -3.57 -2.63
N ASP A 113 -7.64 -3.60 -2.97
CA ASP A 113 -8.39 -4.86 -3.09
C ASP A 113 -7.82 -5.74 -4.23
N MET A 114 -7.32 -5.14 -5.31
CA MET A 114 -6.63 -5.84 -6.41
C MET A 114 -5.33 -6.52 -5.93
N PHE A 115 -4.50 -5.82 -5.15
CA PHE A 115 -3.30 -6.44 -4.55
C PHE A 115 -3.67 -7.60 -3.62
N ARG A 116 -4.69 -7.42 -2.77
CA ARG A 116 -5.18 -8.47 -1.86
C ARG A 116 -5.66 -9.70 -2.61
N GLN A 117 -6.33 -9.51 -3.75
CA GLN A 117 -6.77 -10.61 -4.59
C GLN A 117 -5.60 -11.42 -5.15
N VAL A 118 -4.57 -10.77 -5.71
CA VAL A 118 -3.36 -11.47 -6.19
C VAL A 118 -2.73 -12.28 -5.05
N LEU A 119 -2.65 -11.69 -3.86
CA LEU A 119 -2.11 -12.37 -2.68
C LEU A 119 -2.95 -13.57 -2.25
N ALA A 120 -4.26 -13.46 -2.26
CA ALA A 120 -5.16 -14.56 -1.90
C ALA A 120 -5.09 -15.69 -2.93
N ASP A 121 -5.17 -15.36 -4.23
CA ASP A 121 -5.31 -16.35 -5.29
C ASP A 121 -3.99 -17.06 -5.63
N ARG A 122 -2.86 -16.35 -5.53
CA ARG A 122 -1.54 -16.89 -5.95
C ARG A 122 -0.62 -17.25 -4.81
N PHE A 123 -0.70 -16.53 -3.70
CA PHE A 123 0.13 -16.78 -2.52
C PHE A 123 -0.65 -17.45 -1.38
N HIS A 124 -1.95 -17.72 -1.58
CA HIS A 124 -2.86 -18.30 -0.57
C HIS A 124 -2.75 -17.57 0.76
N LEU A 125 -2.63 -16.23 0.69
CA LEU A 125 -2.52 -15.40 1.87
C LEU A 125 -3.83 -15.40 2.66
N VAL A 126 -3.74 -15.79 3.93
CA VAL A 126 -4.81 -15.65 4.91
C VAL A 126 -4.33 -14.71 6.01
N MET A 127 -5.06 -13.62 6.19
CA MET A 127 -4.78 -12.58 7.18
C MET A 127 -5.88 -12.54 8.23
N ARG A 128 -5.49 -12.60 9.51
CA ARG A 128 -6.36 -12.19 10.60
C ARG A 128 -6.09 -10.73 10.92
N THR A 129 -7.17 -9.96 11.02
CA THR A 129 -7.10 -8.53 11.34
C THR A 129 -7.68 -8.30 12.74
N GLU A 130 -6.98 -7.55 13.55
CA GLU A 130 -7.50 -7.04 14.83
C GLU A 130 -7.25 -5.54 14.92
N ASN A 131 -8.16 -4.81 15.58
CA ASN A 131 -7.95 -3.40 15.86
C ASN A 131 -7.21 -3.25 17.19
N ARG A 132 -6.08 -2.56 17.18
CA ARG A 132 -5.26 -2.32 18.36
C ARG A 132 -5.04 -0.83 18.58
N THR A 133 -5.26 -0.36 19.81
CA THR A 133 -4.96 1.01 20.20
C THR A 133 -3.48 1.11 20.56
N MET A 134 -2.76 2.03 19.90
CA MET A 134 -1.32 2.18 20.04
C MET A 134 -0.87 3.63 19.83
N PRO A 135 0.33 4.00 20.31
CA PRO A 135 0.94 5.28 19.97
C PRO A 135 1.23 5.36 18.47
N VAL A 136 0.97 6.54 17.88
CA VAL A 136 1.19 6.83 16.45
C VAL A 136 1.74 8.24 16.27
N TYR A 137 2.27 8.50 15.08
CA TYR A 137 2.47 9.84 14.56
C TYR A 137 1.27 10.26 13.72
N ALA A 138 0.59 11.32 14.13
CA ALA A 138 -0.42 12.00 13.32
C ALA A 138 0.29 13.01 12.40
N LEU A 139 0.20 12.81 11.10
CA LEU A 139 0.61 13.78 10.10
C LEU A 139 -0.46 14.88 10.02
N VAL A 140 -0.12 16.09 10.38
CA VAL A 140 -1.05 17.24 10.44
C VAL A 140 -0.53 18.42 9.64
N VAL A 141 -1.40 19.37 9.32
CA VAL A 141 -1.00 20.65 8.73
C VAL A 141 -0.43 21.55 9.81
N ALA A 142 0.76 22.08 9.59
CA ALA A 142 1.42 23.02 10.49
C ALA A 142 0.63 24.35 10.59
N ARG A 143 0.85 25.09 11.67
CA ARG A 143 0.14 26.36 11.94
C ARG A 143 0.18 27.36 10.78
N GLY A 144 1.26 27.35 9.98
CA GLY A 144 1.43 28.24 8.81
C GLY A 144 0.64 27.82 7.56
N GLY A 145 -0.05 26.69 7.61
CA GLY A 145 -0.74 26.08 6.48
C GLY A 145 0.18 25.23 5.58
N PRO A 146 -0.39 24.45 4.67
CA PRO A 146 0.37 23.59 3.79
C PRO A 146 1.15 24.41 2.75
N LYS A 147 2.37 23.96 2.43
CA LYS A 147 3.22 24.52 1.38
C LYS A 147 3.41 23.49 0.26
N LEU A 148 2.34 22.79 -0.05
CA LEU A 148 2.32 21.70 -1.02
C LEU A 148 1.87 22.23 -2.38
N GLN A 149 2.46 21.71 -3.44
CA GLN A 149 2.04 21.98 -4.81
C GLN A 149 1.10 20.87 -5.28
N GLN A 150 -0.11 21.23 -5.73
CA GLN A 150 -0.98 20.24 -6.36
C GLN A 150 -0.33 19.66 -7.62
N SER A 151 -0.44 18.34 -7.77
CA SER A 151 0.03 17.65 -8.96
C SER A 151 -0.86 17.97 -10.16
N ASN A 152 -0.23 18.14 -11.32
CA ASN A 152 -0.94 18.28 -12.59
C ASN A 152 -1.19 16.93 -13.28
N LEU A 153 -0.78 15.81 -12.65
CA LEU A 153 -1.01 14.47 -13.16
C LEU A 153 -2.44 14.02 -12.82
N SER A 154 -3.36 14.20 -13.76
CA SER A 154 -4.78 13.91 -13.53
C SER A 154 -5.22 12.50 -13.91
N HIS A 155 -4.34 11.69 -14.49
CA HIS A 155 -4.71 10.40 -15.07
C HIS A 155 -3.89 9.20 -14.63
N CYS A 156 -3.18 9.28 -13.52
CA CYS A 156 -2.46 8.14 -13.02
C CYS A 156 -3.14 7.50 -11.81
N ILE A 157 -3.20 6.18 -11.79
CA ILE A 157 -3.89 5.42 -10.75
C ILE A 157 -2.87 4.95 -9.71
N PHE A 158 -2.03 4.00 -10.08
CA PHE A 158 -0.94 3.51 -9.24
C PHE A 158 0.20 3.06 -10.15
N ASP A 159 1.39 3.58 -9.94
CA ASP A 159 2.55 3.17 -10.71
C ASP A 159 3.83 3.50 -9.93
N THR A 160 4.68 2.50 -9.72
CA THR A 160 5.97 2.65 -9.04
C THR A 160 7.10 3.09 -9.98
N ALA A 161 6.84 3.35 -11.26
CA ALA A 161 7.83 3.93 -12.17
C ALA A 161 8.19 5.37 -11.78
N GLN A 162 9.28 5.91 -12.33
CA GLN A 162 9.77 7.26 -12.03
C GLN A 162 8.72 8.37 -12.22
N ASP A 163 7.78 8.17 -13.14
CA ASP A 163 6.68 9.10 -13.42
C ASP A 163 5.36 8.69 -12.77
N GLY A 164 5.42 7.76 -11.84
CA GLY A 164 4.25 7.11 -11.25
C GLY A 164 3.46 7.96 -10.27
N CYS A 165 2.32 7.42 -9.88
CA CYS A 165 1.42 7.97 -8.87
C CYS A 165 1.34 7.07 -7.65
N HIS A 166 0.97 7.67 -6.53
CA HIS A 166 0.78 6.98 -5.25
C HIS A 166 2.03 6.26 -4.76
N THR A 167 3.21 6.73 -5.17
CA THR A 167 4.50 6.17 -4.79
C THR A 167 5.57 7.24 -4.65
N PHE A 168 6.60 6.94 -3.87
CA PHE A 168 7.78 7.80 -3.68
C PHE A 168 8.98 7.21 -4.40
N LEU A 169 9.76 8.08 -5.02
CA LEU A 169 11.03 7.69 -5.63
C LEU A 169 12.01 7.31 -4.53
N ILE A 170 12.61 6.15 -4.67
CA ILE A 170 13.65 5.69 -3.75
C ILE A 170 14.96 6.41 -4.10
N GLY A 171 15.58 7.00 -3.09
CA GLY A 171 16.85 7.70 -3.24
C GLY A 171 17.71 7.62 -1.98
N PHE A 172 18.95 8.06 -2.10
CA PHE A 172 19.85 8.13 -0.96
C PHE A 172 19.27 9.06 0.10
N GLY A 173 19.29 8.63 1.37
CA GLY A 173 18.77 9.42 2.48
C GLY A 173 17.25 9.56 2.48
N HIS A 174 16.51 8.68 1.81
CA HIS A 174 15.05 8.63 1.83
C HIS A 174 14.37 9.98 1.53
N PRO A 175 14.68 10.65 0.39
CA PRO A 175 14.03 11.91 0.07
C PRO A 175 12.52 11.69 -0.10
N LEU A 176 11.71 12.68 0.30
CA LEU A 176 10.30 12.70 -0.02
C LEU A 176 10.13 13.25 -1.44
N ASN A 177 10.31 12.40 -2.43
CA ASN A 177 10.16 12.77 -3.84
C ASN A 177 9.04 11.96 -4.48
N ALA A 178 8.00 12.66 -4.89
CA ALA A 178 6.82 12.09 -5.53
C ALA A 178 6.18 13.07 -6.50
N ARG A 179 5.60 12.59 -7.60
CA ARG A 179 4.93 13.42 -8.59
C ARG A 179 3.44 13.59 -8.34
N ALA A 180 2.78 12.56 -7.80
CA ALA A 180 1.36 12.60 -7.50
C ALA A 180 1.03 11.62 -6.37
N VAL A 181 1.07 12.11 -5.13
CA VAL A 181 0.74 11.35 -3.91
C VAL A 181 -0.28 12.10 -3.09
N ASP A 182 -1.15 11.38 -2.43
CA ASP A 182 -2.01 11.93 -1.41
C ASP A 182 -1.35 11.88 -0.02
N MET A 183 -2.04 12.35 0.99
CA MET A 183 -1.49 12.39 2.35
C MET A 183 -1.53 11.02 3.04
N ASP A 184 -2.32 10.08 2.57
CA ASP A 184 -2.29 8.68 3.06
C ASP A 184 -1.07 7.95 2.50
N ASP A 185 -0.71 8.19 1.24
CA ASP A 185 0.55 7.71 0.65
C ASP A 185 1.76 8.24 1.42
N LEU A 186 1.75 9.53 1.77
CA LEU A 186 2.83 10.14 2.54
C LEU A 186 2.94 9.54 3.94
N ALA A 187 1.82 9.37 4.65
CA ALA A 187 1.81 8.73 5.95
C ALA A 187 2.32 7.29 5.87
N HIS A 188 1.85 6.51 4.88
CA HIS A 188 2.31 5.14 4.64
C HIS A 188 3.83 5.08 4.33
N TYR A 189 4.33 5.99 3.50
CA TYR A 189 5.77 6.06 3.21
C TYR A 189 6.60 6.37 4.46
N ILE A 190 6.18 7.37 5.25
CA ILE A 190 6.87 7.76 6.50
C ILE A 190 6.90 6.60 7.50
N GLU A 191 5.82 5.84 7.62
CA GLU A 191 5.72 4.70 8.54
C GLU A 191 6.80 3.65 8.32
N ASN A 192 7.30 3.49 7.10
CA ASN A 192 8.41 2.57 6.82
C ASN A 192 9.71 2.92 7.59
N TRP A 193 9.87 4.18 7.97
CA TRP A 193 11.14 4.73 8.47
C TRP A 193 11.04 5.37 9.85
N THR A 194 9.84 5.47 10.42
CA THR A 194 9.59 5.99 11.77
C THR A 194 9.50 4.86 12.80
N ASP A 195 9.73 5.16 14.08
CA ASP A 195 9.64 4.21 15.19
C ASP A 195 8.21 3.88 15.60
N LEU A 196 7.25 4.72 15.21
CA LEU A 196 5.81 4.51 15.42
C LEU A 196 5.07 4.49 14.09
N PRO A 197 3.88 3.86 14.01
CA PRO A 197 2.99 3.99 12.87
C PRO A 197 2.65 5.46 12.57
N ALA A 198 2.37 5.77 11.30
CA ALA A 198 1.95 7.10 10.89
C ALA A 198 0.53 7.10 10.33
N VAL A 199 -0.26 8.12 10.69
CA VAL A 199 -1.65 8.28 10.23
C VAL A 199 -1.88 9.67 9.67
N ASN A 200 -2.64 9.77 8.60
CA ASN A 200 -3.03 11.05 8.03
C ASN A 200 -4.14 11.71 8.86
N ARG A 201 -3.89 12.94 9.32
CA ARG A 201 -4.84 13.84 10.00
C ARG A 201 -4.88 15.22 9.35
N THR A 202 -4.36 15.35 8.13
CA THR A 202 -4.23 16.64 7.46
C THR A 202 -5.56 17.19 6.94
N SER A 203 -6.52 16.32 6.64
CA SER A 203 -7.77 16.65 5.93
C SER A 203 -7.52 17.28 4.55
N LEU A 204 -6.33 17.18 3.99
CA LEU A 204 -6.02 17.66 2.65
C LEU A 204 -6.50 16.65 1.61
N ALA A 205 -7.25 17.13 0.63
CA ALA A 205 -7.75 16.33 -0.48
C ALA A 205 -6.92 16.57 -1.75
N GLY A 206 -6.88 15.56 -2.62
CA GLY A 206 -6.15 15.62 -3.89
C GLY A 206 -4.75 15.04 -3.80
N VAL A 207 -4.03 15.12 -4.91
CA VAL A 207 -2.66 14.61 -5.05
C VAL A 207 -1.67 15.75 -5.22
N PHE A 208 -0.48 15.57 -4.67
CA PHE A 208 0.54 16.60 -4.56
C PHE A 208 1.85 16.14 -5.17
N THR A 209 2.58 17.08 -5.75
CA THR A 209 3.99 16.91 -6.06
C THR A 209 4.79 17.29 -4.83
N ILE A 210 5.66 16.39 -4.39
CA ILE A 210 6.52 16.58 -3.22
C ILE A 210 7.98 16.40 -3.66
N SER A 211 8.83 17.29 -3.21
CA SER A 211 10.28 17.18 -3.40
C SER A 211 10.99 17.74 -2.17
N THR A 212 11.79 16.92 -1.51
CA THR A 212 12.63 17.31 -0.39
C THR A 212 14.03 16.72 -0.56
N GLU A 213 14.98 17.28 0.18
CA GLU A 213 16.25 16.58 0.42
C GLU A 213 16.02 15.32 1.28
N GLY A 214 17.04 14.47 1.35
CA GLY A 214 17.03 13.30 2.22
C GLY A 214 16.87 13.67 3.70
N TRP A 215 16.35 12.74 4.46
CA TRP A 215 16.19 12.86 5.91
C TRP A 215 16.68 11.60 6.61
N ARG A 216 17.01 11.74 7.89
CA ARG A 216 17.52 10.65 8.71
C ARG A 216 16.36 9.76 9.18
N PRO A 217 16.32 8.45 8.78
CA PRO A 217 15.35 7.51 9.29
C PRO A 217 15.40 7.38 10.81
N MET A 218 14.28 7.22 11.48
CA MET A 218 14.19 6.88 12.90
C MET A 218 14.47 5.41 13.14
N ARG A 219 14.14 4.55 12.17
CA ARG A 219 14.53 3.14 12.11
C ARG A 219 15.45 2.92 10.92
N LEU A 220 16.55 2.27 11.17
CA LEU A 220 17.41 1.80 10.08
C LEU A 220 16.94 0.42 9.62
N PRO A 221 16.94 0.14 8.32
CA PRO A 221 16.72 -1.21 7.83
C PRO A 221 17.83 -2.12 8.36
N PRO A 222 17.57 -3.43 8.48
CA PRO A 222 18.64 -4.38 8.82
C PRO A 222 19.79 -4.24 7.80
N PRO A 223 21.05 -4.35 8.26
CA PRO A 223 22.20 -4.23 7.37
C PRO A 223 22.12 -5.28 6.26
N PRO A 224 22.51 -4.92 5.03
CA PRO A 224 22.49 -5.86 3.92
C PRO A 224 23.42 -7.05 4.21
N PRO A 225 23.08 -8.28 3.78
CA PRO A 225 23.83 -9.49 4.07
C PRO A 225 25.31 -9.45 3.67
N ASN A 226 25.66 -8.57 2.74
CA ASN A 226 27.00 -8.47 2.16
C ASN A 226 27.91 -7.42 2.83
N GLY A 227 27.52 -6.89 4.00
CA GLY A 227 28.35 -5.96 4.75
C GLY A 227 28.68 -4.65 4.02
N ALA A 228 27.88 -4.28 3.02
CA ALA A 228 28.00 -2.99 2.38
C ALA A 228 27.80 -1.90 3.43
N GLY A 229 28.81 -1.08 3.62
CA GLY A 229 29.08 -0.26 4.78
C GLY A 229 27.89 0.50 5.37
N ASN A 230 27.96 0.76 6.65
CA ASN A 230 27.03 1.64 7.37
C ASN A 230 26.96 2.99 6.64
N VAL A 231 25.80 3.27 6.03
CA VAL A 231 25.55 4.59 5.47
C VAL A 231 25.42 5.57 6.64
N ASP A 232 26.25 6.62 6.63
CA ASP A 232 26.17 7.67 7.62
C ASP A 232 25.03 8.65 7.26
N PHE A 233 23.94 8.57 8.01
CA PHE A 233 22.78 9.46 7.87
C PHE A 233 22.83 10.64 8.86
N THR A 234 23.89 10.79 9.68
CA THR A 234 23.94 11.79 10.76
C THR A 234 23.95 13.23 10.25
N HIS A 235 24.41 13.43 9.03
CA HIS A 235 24.43 14.74 8.36
C HIS A 235 23.09 15.14 7.72
N LEU A 236 22.13 14.21 7.62
CA LEU A 236 20.82 14.49 7.05
C LEU A 236 19.90 15.18 8.07
N GLN A 237 18.99 15.99 7.55
CA GLN A 237 17.95 16.63 8.35
C GLN A 237 17.03 15.59 9.03
N THR A 238 16.26 16.01 10.03
CA THR A 238 15.21 15.16 10.62
C THR A 238 13.97 15.13 9.73
N ILE A 239 13.10 14.14 9.93
CA ILE A 239 11.80 14.11 9.25
C ILE A 239 10.96 15.35 9.58
N ASP A 240 11.03 15.84 10.82
CA ASP A 240 10.28 17.04 11.23
C ASP A 240 10.73 18.27 10.43
N THR A 241 12.04 18.41 10.17
CA THR A 241 12.57 19.49 9.33
C THR A 241 12.08 19.36 7.88
N ALA A 242 12.12 18.15 7.32
CA ALA A 242 11.64 17.89 5.96
C ALA A 242 10.15 18.23 5.81
N LEU A 243 9.33 17.78 6.75
CA LEU A 243 7.88 18.05 6.75
C LEU A 243 7.55 19.52 7.01
N SER A 244 8.29 20.20 7.88
CA SER A 244 8.11 21.63 8.15
C SER A 244 8.31 22.47 6.87
N GLY A 245 9.24 22.07 6.00
CA GLY A 245 9.41 22.65 4.66
C GLY A 245 8.16 22.54 3.79
N LEU A 246 7.35 21.51 3.99
CA LEU A 246 6.08 21.25 3.29
C LEU A 246 4.86 21.87 3.99
N GLY A 247 5.06 22.53 5.13
CA GLY A 247 3.96 23.03 5.98
C GLY A 247 3.19 21.93 6.69
N LEU A 248 3.87 20.83 7.00
CA LEU A 248 3.35 19.66 7.72
C LEU A 248 4.17 19.40 8.98
N GLU A 249 3.60 18.67 9.93
CA GLU A 249 4.28 18.25 11.15
C GLU A 249 3.74 16.90 11.65
N LEU A 250 4.53 16.23 12.51
CA LEU A 250 4.16 14.98 13.16
C LEU A 250 3.84 15.24 14.63
N HIS A 251 2.62 14.87 15.05
CA HIS A 251 2.21 14.91 16.44
C HIS A 251 2.05 13.49 16.99
N LYS A 252 2.58 13.24 18.18
CA LYS A 252 2.32 11.96 18.86
C LYS A 252 0.89 11.95 19.41
N GLU A 253 0.15 10.92 19.04
CA GLU A 253 -1.18 10.65 19.58
C GLU A 253 -1.38 9.16 19.84
N VAL A 254 -2.55 8.78 20.33
CA VAL A 254 -2.98 7.39 20.45
C VAL A 254 -4.13 7.16 19.49
N ALA A 255 -3.99 6.18 18.60
CA ALA A 255 -5.01 5.83 17.62
C ALA A 255 -5.26 4.32 17.58
N THR A 256 -6.45 3.94 17.13
CA THR A 256 -6.79 2.54 16.88
C THR A 256 -6.51 2.21 15.42
N LEU A 257 -5.60 1.27 15.20
CA LEU A 257 -5.17 0.83 13.87
C LEU A 257 -5.38 -0.67 13.65
N PRO A 258 -5.59 -1.09 12.41
CA PRO A 258 -5.58 -2.52 12.08
C PRO A 258 -4.16 -3.08 12.23
N VAL A 259 -4.07 -4.22 12.90
CA VAL A 259 -2.88 -5.06 13.02
C VAL A 259 -3.18 -6.38 12.33
N TYR A 260 -2.23 -6.85 11.57
CA TYR A 260 -2.39 -8.03 10.72
C TYR A 260 -1.49 -9.17 11.17
N THR A 261 -2.10 -10.33 11.39
CA THR A 261 -1.39 -11.58 11.64
C THR A 261 -1.53 -12.47 10.42
N VAL A 262 -0.43 -12.86 9.83
CA VAL A 262 -0.43 -13.84 8.74
C VAL A 262 -0.65 -15.22 9.32
N GLU A 263 -1.79 -15.82 9.02
CA GLU A 263 -2.13 -17.20 9.41
C GLU A 263 -1.60 -18.22 8.39
N GLN A 264 -1.58 -17.81 7.12
CA GLN A 264 -1.05 -18.63 6.03
C GLN A 264 -0.49 -17.76 4.93
N ILE A 265 0.63 -18.17 4.35
CA ILE A 265 1.17 -17.68 3.08
C ILE A 265 2.00 -18.79 2.44
N GLN A 266 1.86 -18.99 1.14
CA GLN A 266 2.55 -20.04 0.40
C GLN A 266 3.28 -19.44 -0.80
N ARG A 267 4.39 -20.08 -1.20
CA ARG A 267 5.01 -19.80 -2.50
C ARG A 267 4.02 -20.11 -3.61
N PRO A 268 3.88 -19.24 -4.60
CA PRO A 268 2.98 -19.50 -5.71
C PRO A 268 3.50 -20.70 -6.54
N LEU A 269 2.56 -21.50 -7.02
CA LEU A 269 2.88 -22.52 -8.01
C LEU A 269 3.17 -21.79 -9.33
N VAL A 270 4.44 -21.78 -9.73
CA VAL A 270 4.89 -21.19 -11.00
C VAL A 270 5.14 -22.31 -12.00
N HIS A 271 4.50 -22.24 -13.17
CA HIS A 271 4.84 -23.14 -14.25
C HIS A 271 6.20 -22.72 -14.81
N GLN A 272 7.20 -23.58 -14.66
CA GLN A 272 8.45 -23.43 -15.39
C GLN A 272 8.14 -23.74 -16.86
N GLU A 273 8.22 -22.74 -17.71
CA GLU A 273 8.28 -22.99 -19.16
C GLU A 273 9.58 -23.78 -19.41
N GLN A 274 9.44 -25.01 -19.92
CA GLN A 274 10.54 -25.88 -20.34
C GLN A 274 11.16 -25.33 -21.65
#